data_0f831b73dd95c1db9abf3b2cce82f840
#
_entry.id   0f831b73dd95c1db9abf3b2cce82f840
#
_cell.length_a   1.000
_cell.length_b   1.000
_cell.length_c   1.000
_cell.angle_alpha   90.00
_cell.angle_beta   90.00
_cell.angle_gamma   90.00
#
_symmetry.space_group_name_H-M   'P 1'
#
loop_
_entity.id
_entity.type
_entity.pdbx_description
1 polymer ?
#
loop_
_entity_poly.entity_id
_entity_poly.type
_entity_poly.pdbx_seq_one_letter_code
_entity_poly.pdbx_strand_id
1 'polypeptide(L)'
;MRCMYCGHLDSKVVDSRQTEDGTAIRRRRECINCGKRFTTYETIETTPVLVVKNNGNRQSFDPNKLKNGIIRACEKRPVPMWKIDKLVEDIQKSVYKSLEQEVTTKQLGEMVMDGLKQIDEVAYVRFASVYRQFKDISTFMKELKKLQKDNKELKEPKSDEDGNK
;
A
#
# COMPACT_ATOMS: atom_id res chain seq x y z
N MET A 1 22.93 18.93 -16.98
CA MET A 1 23.19 17.49 -16.63
C MET A 1 24.43 17.03 -17.36
N ARG A 2 25.34 16.35 -16.65
CA ARG A 2 26.65 15.93 -17.17
C ARG A 2 26.53 14.95 -18.30
N CYS A 3 27.28 15.20 -19.41
CA CYS A 3 27.30 14.29 -20.56
C CYS A 3 28.02 12.99 -20.22
N MET A 4 27.38 11.84 -20.48
CA MET A 4 27.97 10.52 -20.22
C MET A 4 29.11 10.14 -21.15
N TYR A 5 29.29 10.87 -22.27
CA TYR A 5 30.33 10.57 -23.28
C TYR A 5 31.61 11.39 -23.13
N CYS A 6 31.48 12.67 -22.76
CA CYS A 6 32.64 13.57 -22.67
C CYS A 6 32.80 14.27 -21.34
N GLY A 7 31.90 14.05 -20.40
CA GLY A 7 31.95 14.63 -19.06
C GLY A 7 31.56 16.13 -18.98
N HIS A 8 31.25 16.79 -20.10
CA HIS A 8 30.85 18.20 -20.12
C HIS A 8 29.57 18.42 -19.28
N LEU A 9 29.52 19.53 -18.54
CA LEU A 9 28.45 19.79 -17.52
C LEU A 9 27.12 20.20 -18.15
N ASP A 10 27.16 20.81 -19.36
CA ASP A 10 25.97 21.41 -19.96
C ASP A 10 25.42 20.59 -21.10
N SER A 11 24.11 20.54 -21.18
CA SER A 11 23.33 19.89 -22.24
C SER A 11 22.03 20.62 -22.47
N LYS A 12 21.59 20.73 -23.73
CA LYS A 12 20.27 21.27 -24.09
C LYS A 12 19.23 20.14 -24.19
N VAL A 13 17.99 20.42 -23.84
CA VAL A 13 16.85 19.51 -24.05
C VAL A 13 16.37 19.70 -25.49
N VAL A 14 16.31 18.60 -26.24
CA VAL A 14 15.89 18.58 -27.64
C VAL A 14 14.41 18.15 -27.77
N ASP A 15 13.98 17.23 -26.90
CA ASP A 15 12.62 16.71 -26.86
C ASP A 15 12.22 16.35 -25.42
N SER A 16 10.95 16.51 -25.09
CA SER A 16 10.40 16.19 -23.76
C SER A 16 9.00 15.60 -23.93
N ARG A 17 8.78 14.39 -23.38
CA ARG A 17 7.50 13.69 -23.43
C ARG A 17 7.22 13.02 -22.11
N GLN A 18 5.96 12.95 -21.72
CA GLN A 18 5.55 12.10 -20.60
C GLN A 18 5.70 10.62 -20.97
N THR A 19 5.98 9.78 -19.99
CA THR A 19 5.88 8.32 -20.13
C THR A 19 4.42 7.91 -20.23
N GLU A 20 4.14 6.75 -20.82
CA GLU A 20 2.76 6.25 -21.03
C GLU A 20 1.96 6.11 -19.72
N ASP A 21 2.64 5.79 -18.63
CA ASP A 21 2.09 5.70 -17.27
C ASP A 21 1.95 7.06 -16.56
N GLY A 22 2.43 8.14 -17.17
CA GLY A 22 2.38 9.50 -16.61
C GLY A 22 3.27 9.73 -15.38
N THR A 23 4.11 8.76 -14.99
CA THR A 23 4.91 8.83 -13.74
C THR A 23 6.27 9.51 -13.91
N ALA A 24 6.72 9.70 -15.17
CA ALA A 24 8.01 10.31 -15.47
C ALA A 24 7.94 11.19 -16.72
N ILE A 25 8.92 12.09 -16.84
CA ILE A 25 9.18 12.87 -18.06
C ILE A 25 10.45 12.32 -18.70
N ARG A 26 10.31 11.77 -19.89
CA ARG A 26 11.43 11.37 -20.74
C ARG A 26 11.96 12.58 -21.47
N ARG A 27 13.23 12.93 -21.27
CA ARG A 27 13.89 14.05 -21.95
C ARG A 27 15.04 13.56 -22.82
N ARG A 28 15.01 13.92 -24.11
CA ARG A 28 16.13 13.73 -25.02
C ARG A 28 17.03 14.94 -24.96
N ARG A 29 18.28 14.74 -24.59
CA ARG A 29 19.29 15.78 -24.42
C ARG A 29 20.40 15.67 -25.44
N GLU A 30 21.00 16.81 -25.80
CA GLU A 30 22.15 16.89 -26.65
C GLU A 30 23.25 17.66 -25.93
N CYS A 31 24.45 17.08 -25.89
CA CYS A 31 25.61 17.72 -25.28
C CYS A 31 26.05 18.91 -26.13
N ILE A 32 26.27 20.05 -25.49
CA ILE A 32 26.71 21.27 -26.21
C ILE A 32 28.13 21.11 -26.75
N ASN A 33 29.00 20.36 -26.06
CA ASN A 33 30.41 20.20 -26.46
C ASN A 33 30.60 19.10 -27.52
N CYS A 34 30.08 17.89 -27.32
CA CYS A 34 30.36 16.76 -28.25
C CYS A 34 29.22 16.43 -29.21
N GLY A 35 28.07 17.13 -29.15
CA GLY A 35 26.90 16.92 -30.00
C GLY A 35 26.16 15.59 -29.78
N LYS A 36 26.68 14.68 -28.96
CA LYS A 36 26.05 13.39 -28.73
C LYS A 36 24.78 13.53 -27.95
N ARG A 37 23.79 12.70 -28.34
CA ARG A 37 22.46 12.67 -27.71
C ARG A 37 22.36 11.54 -26.69
N PHE A 38 21.65 11.83 -25.57
CA PHE A 38 21.34 10.87 -24.53
C PHE A 38 19.97 11.14 -23.97
N THR A 39 19.38 10.12 -23.38
CA THR A 39 18.02 10.21 -22.77
C THR A 39 18.14 10.22 -21.26
N THR A 40 17.32 11.05 -20.63
CA THR A 40 17.18 11.08 -19.17
C THR A 40 15.71 10.96 -18.79
N TYR A 41 15.45 10.42 -17.62
CA TYR A 41 14.13 10.39 -17.03
C TYR A 41 14.11 11.25 -15.78
N GLU A 42 13.11 12.11 -15.70
CA GLU A 42 12.84 12.93 -14.54
C GLU A 42 11.63 12.32 -13.83
N THR A 43 11.84 11.86 -12.62
CA THR A 43 10.81 11.23 -11.77
C THR A 43 10.62 12.05 -10.51
N ILE A 44 9.45 11.98 -9.92
CA ILE A 44 9.21 12.59 -8.61
C ILE A 44 10.03 11.82 -7.57
N GLU A 45 10.87 12.52 -6.82
CA GLU A 45 11.55 11.93 -5.68
C GLU A 45 10.52 11.71 -4.56
N THR A 46 10.24 10.45 -4.27
CA THR A 46 9.35 10.10 -3.15
C THR A 46 10.19 9.77 -1.93
N THR A 47 9.98 10.51 -0.84
CA THR A 47 10.58 10.16 0.45
C THR A 47 10.01 8.82 0.92
N PRO A 48 10.83 7.80 1.17
CA PRO A 48 10.32 6.51 1.61
C PRO A 48 9.69 6.64 3.00
N VAL A 49 8.46 6.16 3.15
CA VAL A 49 7.84 6.04 4.47
C VAL A 49 8.51 4.92 5.25
N LEU A 50 8.82 5.17 6.51
CA LEU A 50 9.46 4.21 7.39
C LEU A 50 8.42 3.45 8.22
N VAL A 51 8.61 2.14 8.34
CA VAL A 51 7.83 1.28 9.23
C VAL A 51 8.59 1.08 10.54
N VAL A 52 8.00 1.52 11.64
CA VAL A 52 8.52 1.32 12.99
C VAL A 52 8.02 -0.02 13.52
N LYS A 53 8.95 -0.94 13.78
CA LYS A 53 8.68 -2.27 14.34
C LYS A 53 8.51 -2.21 15.85
N ASN A 54 7.90 -3.27 16.43
CA ASN A 54 7.69 -3.39 17.89
C ASN A 54 8.99 -3.33 18.70
N ASN A 55 10.14 -3.70 18.11
CA ASN A 55 11.46 -3.62 18.71
C ASN A 55 12.16 -2.26 18.51
N GLY A 56 11.46 -1.26 17.97
CA GLY A 56 12.00 0.08 17.68
C GLY A 56 12.81 0.20 16.38
N ASN A 57 13.08 -0.90 15.68
CA ASN A 57 13.79 -0.84 14.40
C ASN A 57 12.92 -0.21 13.31
N ARG A 58 13.57 0.55 12.43
CA ARG A 58 12.95 1.21 11.27
C ARG A 58 13.35 0.51 9.98
N GLN A 59 12.41 0.31 9.09
CA GLN A 59 12.65 -0.18 7.72
C GLN A 59 11.74 0.53 6.74
N SER A 60 12.15 0.65 5.48
CA SER A 60 11.30 1.21 4.44
C SER A 60 10.03 0.40 4.28
N PHE A 61 8.90 1.09 4.06
CA PHE A 61 7.64 0.46 3.74
C PHE A 61 7.76 -0.29 2.42
N ASP A 62 7.40 -1.58 2.44
CA ASP A 62 7.45 -2.47 1.27
C ASP A 62 6.05 -3.05 1.03
N PRO A 63 5.33 -2.57 0.00
CA PRO A 63 4.00 -3.07 -0.34
C PRO A 63 3.97 -4.57 -0.65
N ASN A 64 5.06 -5.13 -1.19
CA ASN A 64 5.14 -6.55 -1.52
C ASN A 64 5.16 -7.43 -0.25
N LYS A 65 5.81 -6.98 0.81
CA LYS A 65 5.76 -7.68 2.11
C LYS A 65 4.35 -7.69 2.68
N LEU A 66 3.64 -6.57 2.57
CA LEU A 66 2.25 -6.46 3.00
C LEU A 66 1.37 -7.41 2.19
N LYS A 67 1.46 -7.35 0.86
CA LYS A 67 0.73 -8.22 -0.08
C LYS A 67 0.95 -9.69 0.22
N ASN A 68 2.20 -10.13 0.41
CA ASN A 68 2.53 -11.51 0.73
C ASN A 68 1.91 -11.98 2.06
N GLY A 69 1.85 -11.10 3.07
CA GLY A 69 1.16 -11.38 4.32
C GLY A 69 -0.34 -11.62 4.13
N ILE A 70 -0.99 -10.78 3.32
CA ILE A 70 -2.41 -10.90 3.00
C ILE A 70 -2.69 -12.17 2.16
N ILE A 71 -1.86 -12.48 1.15
CA ILE A 71 -1.98 -13.70 0.34
C ILE A 71 -1.95 -14.96 1.22
N ARG A 72 -1.00 -15.03 2.17
CA ARG A 72 -0.91 -16.17 3.09
C ARG A 72 -2.16 -16.32 3.95
N ALA A 73 -2.77 -15.23 4.39
CA ALA A 73 -4.03 -15.28 5.14
C ALA A 73 -5.20 -15.76 4.27
N CYS A 74 -5.21 -15.40 2.98
CA CYS A 74 -6.24 -15.78 2.01
C CYS A 74 -6.00 -17.14 1.35
N GLU A 75 -4.92 -17.87 1.70
CA GLU A 75 -4.60 -19.16 1.06
C GLU A 75 -5.75 -20.16 1.20
N LYS A 76 -6.12 -20.82 0.08
CA LYS A 76 -7.26 -21.75 -0.04
C LYS A 76 -8.63 -21.10 0.27
N ARG A 77 -8.74 -19.76 0.19
CA ARG A 77 -10.01 -19.05 0.26
C ARG A 77 -10.40 -18.54 -1.14
N PRO A 78 -11.70 -18.45 -1.46
CA PRO A 78 -12.18 -17.96 -2.76
C PRO A 78 -12.08 -16.44 -2.85
N VAL A 79 -10.91 -15.88 -2.52
CA VAL A 79 -10.63 -14.43 -2.59
C VAL A 79 -9.90 -14.15 -3.90
N PRO A 80 -10.52 -13.40 -4.83
CA PRO A 80 -9.87 -13.08 -6.10
C PRO A 80 -8.71 -12.10 -5.88
N MET A 81 -7.64 -12.25 -6.66
CA MET A 81 -6.39 -11.49 -6.49
C MET A 81 -6.61 -9.98 -6.59
N TRP A 82 -7.53 -9.52 -7.45
CA TRP A 82 -7.81 -8.09 -7.60
C TRP A 82 -8.32 -7.42 -6.31
N LYS A 83 -9.02 -8.15 -5.41
CA LYS A 83 -9.42 -7.64 -4.09
C LYS A 83 -8.23 -7.43 -3.17
N ILE A 84 -7.25 -8.34 -3.24
CA ILE A 84 -6.00 -8.24 -2.48
C ILE A 84 -5.19 -7.05 -3.00
N ASP A 85 -5.07 -6.93 -4.33
CA ASP A 85 -4.33 -5.82 -4.94
C ASP A 85 -4.94 -4.47 -4.59
N LYS A 86 -6.27 -4.36 -4.66
CA LYS A 86 -7.00 -3.16 -4.25
C LYS A 86 -6.78 -2.81 -2.78
N LEU A 87 -6.86 -3.79 -1.88
CA LEU A 87 -6.60 -3.57 -0.46
C LEU A 87 -5.19 -3.04 -0.21
N VAL A 88 -4.18 -3.63 -0.86
CA VAL A 88 -2.79 -3.18 -0.75
C VAL A 88 -2.64 -1.75 -1.28
N GLU A 89 -3.25 -1.43 -2.42
CA GLU A 89 -3.24 -0.09 -3.01
C GLU A 89 -3.89 0.95 -2.09
N ASP A 90 -5.04 0.63 -1.50
CA ASP A 90 -5.76 1.53 -0.59
C ASP A 90 -4.95 1.80 0.68
N ILE A 91 -4.31 0.77 1.25
CA ILE A 91 -3.39 0.92 2.40
C ILE A 91 -2.19 1.78 1.99
N GLN A 92 -1.58 1.50 0.83
CA GLN A 92 -0.45 2.26 0.31
C GLN A 92 -0.81 3.74 0.14
N LYS A 93 -1.97 4.04 -0.45
CA LYS A 93 -2.48 5.42 -0.58
C LYS A 93 -2.66 6.09 0.78
N SER A 94 -3.19 5.38 1.78
CA SER A 94 -3.38 5.90 3.12
C SER A 94 -2.05 6.22 3.80
N VAL A 95 -1.06 5.33 3.66
CA VAL A 95 0.30 5.50 4.20
C VAL A 95 1.01 6.70 3.57
N TYR A 96 0.91 6.88 2.24
CA TYR A 96 1.57 8.02 1.56
C TYR A 96 0.80 9.33 1.70
N LYS A 97 -0.50 9.31 1.99
CA LYS A 97 -1.28 10.54 2.29
C LYS A 97 -1.01 11.07 3.69
N SER A 98 -0.57 10.23 4.61
CA SER A 98 -0.15 10.67 5.93
C SER A 98 1.04 11.62 5.77
N LEU A 99 0.97 12.79 6.38
CA LEU A 99 2.10 13.73 6.47
C LEU A 99 3.22 13.18 7.36
N GLU A 100 2.94 12.11 8.09
CA GLU A 100 3.92 11.42 8.91
C GLU A 100 4.80 10.54 8.01
N GLN A 101 6.10 10.71 8.12
CA GLN A 101 7.08 9.90 7.38
C GLN A 101 7.27 8.51 8.01
N GLU A 102 6.58 8.22 9.10
CA GLU A 102 6.66 6.95 9.84
C GLU A 102 5.26 6.38 10.07
N VAL A 103 5.14 5.05 9.94
CA VAL A 103 3.95 4.27 10.27
C VAL A 103 4.35 3.09 11.15
N THR A 104 3.59 2.77 12.17
CA THR A 104 3.90 1.61 13.03
C THR A 104 3.40 0.31 12.41
N THR A 105 4.07 -0.80 12.72
CA THR A 105 3.58 -2.15 12.35
C THR A 105 2.15 -2.37 12.85
N LYS A 106 1.82 -1.80 14.02
CA LYS A 106 0.47 -1.89 14.60
C LYS A 106 -0.58 -1.20 13.73
N GLN A 107 -0.32 0.02 13.26
CA GLN A 107 -1.25 0.74 12.37
C GLN A 107 -1.45 -0.02 11.05
N LEU A 108 -0.35 -0.50 10.43
CA LEU A 108 -0.44 -1.30 9.21
C LEU A 108 -1.28 -2.57 9.40
N GLY A 109 -1.09 -3.26 10.52
CA GLY A 109 -1.84 -4.47 10.81
C GLY A 109 -3.33 -4.20 11.03
N GLU A 110 -3.71 -3.12 11.72
CA GLU A 110 -5.11 -2.74 11.88
C GLU A 110 -5.74 -2.40 10.52
N MET A 111 -5.06 -1.64 9.64
CA MET A 111 -5.54 -1.36 8.28
C MET A 111 -5.79 -2.65 7.46
N VAL A 112 -4.89 -3.65 7.58
CA VAL A 112 -5.07 -4.95 6.92
C VAL A 112 -6.26 -5.69 7.50
N MET A 113 -6.41 -5.72 8.82
CA MET A 113 -7.53 -6.39 9.48
C MET A 113 -8.86 -5.76 9.10
N ASP A 114 -8.96 -4.44 9.09
CA ASP A 114 -10.18 -3.73 8.68
C ASP A 114 -10.57 -4.08 7.22
N GLY A 115 -9.59 -4.15 6.32
CA GLY A 115 -9.82 -4.55 4.95
C GLY A 115 -10.20 -6.02 4.79
N LEU A 116 -9.50 -6.94 5.47
CA LEU A 116 -9.80 -8.38 5.42
C LEU A 116 -11.18 -8.71 5.99
N LYS A 117 -11.63 -7.97 7.01
CA LYS A 117 -12.98 -8.11 7.58
C LYS A 117 -14.07 -7.94 6.53
N GLN A 118 -13.85 -7.07 5.53
CA GLN A 118 -14.79 -6.83 4.41
C GLN A 118 -14.66 -7.86 3.29
N ILE A 119 -13.51 -8.54 3.18
CA ILE A 119 -13.19 -9.44 2.07
C ILE A 119 -13.53 -10.89 2.41
N ASP A 120 -13.04 -11.41 3.55
CA ASP A 120 -13.21 -12.78 3.99
C ASP A 120 -12.92 -12.94 5.49
N GLU A 121 -13.93 -13.36 6.25
CA GLU A 121 -13.86 -13.51 7.71
C GLU A 121 -12.80 -14.51 8.17
N VAL A 122 -12.59 -15.59 7.41
CA VAL A 122 -11.59 -16.62 7.76
C VAL A 122 -10.19 -16.08 7.52
N ALA A 123 -9.97 -15.35 6.43
CA ALA A 123 -8.70 -14.69 6.17
C ALA A 123 -8.38 -13.64 7.26
N TYR A 124 -9.39 -12.88 7.71
CA TYR A 124 -9.26 -11.98 8.85
C TYR A 124 -8.78 -12.72 10.10
N VAL A 125 -9.46 -13.81 10.50
CA VAL A 125 -9.13 -14.58 11.71
C VAL A 125 -7.71 -15.15 11.62
N ARG A 126 -7.30 -15.67 10.45
CA ARG A 126 -5.95 -16.21 10.21
C ARG A 126 -4.88 -15.10 10.32
N PHE A 127 -5.12 -13.94 9.73
CA PHE A 127 -4.22 -12.81 9.83
C PHE A 127 -4.12 -12.31 11.28
N ALA A 128 -5.26 -12.13 11.96
CA ALA A 128 -5.33 -11.69 13.34
C ALA A 128 -4.61 -12.66 14.30
N SER A 129 -4.70 -13.98 14.07
CA SER A 129 -4.05 -14.99 14.91
C SER A 129 -2.53 -14.85 14.94
N VAL A 130 -1.92 -14.48 13.81
CA VAL A 130 -0.47 -14.25 13.71
C VAL A 130 -0.10 -12.84 14.18
N TYR A 131 -0.91 -11.85 13.79
CA TYR A 131 -0.60 -10.45 14.02
C TYR A 131 -0.78 -10.02 15.48
N ARG A 132 -1.90 -10.38 16.12
CA ARG A 132 -2.21 -9.98 17.51
C ARG A 132 -1.51 -10.81 18.57
N GLN A 133 -0.84 -11.91 18.18
CA GLN A 133 -0.11 -12.79 19.10
C GLN A 133 -0.93 -13.08 20.38
N PHE A 134 -2.13 -13.66 20.20
CA PHE A 134 -3.02 -13.96 21.32
C PHE A 134 -2.32 -14.79 22.40
N LYS A 135 -2.37 -14.35 23.65
CA LYS A 135 -1.75 -15.02 24.78
C LYS A 135 -2.51 -16.27 25.24
N ASP A 136 -3.82 -16.26 24.99
CA ASP A 136 -4.71 -17.34 25.43
C ASP A 136 -5.95 -17.47 24.50
N ILE A 137 -6.62 -18.62 24.62
CA ILE A 137 -7.80 -18.97 23.83
C ILE A 137 -8.97 -18.03 24.16
N SER A 138 -9.09 -17.56 25.39
CA SER A 138 -10.22 -16.71 25.83
C SER A 138 -10.17 -15.34 25.17
N THR A 139 -8.98 -14.77 24.99
CA THR A 139 -8.78 -13.51 24.25
C THR A 139 -9.09 -13.69 22.76
N PHE A 140 -8.69 -14.83 22.18
CA PHE A 140 -9.03 -15.15 20.79
C PHE A 140 -10.56 -15.31 20.60
N MET A 141 -11.25 -16.00 21.52
CA MET A 141 -12.71 -16.16 21.47
C MET A 141 -13.47 -14.83 21.60
N LYS A 142 -12.95 -13.87 22.37
CA LYS A 142 -13.52 -12.52 22.45
C LYS A 142 -13.47 -11.80 21.11
N GLU A 143 -12.35 -11.93 20.39
CA GLU A 143 -12.19 -11.33 19.06
C GLU A 143 -13.16 -11.94 18.04
N LEU A 144 -13.33 -13.27 18.06
CA LEU A 144 -14.29 -13.95 17.19
C LEU A 144 -15.73 -13.50 17.47
N LYS A 145 -16.13 -13.37 18.75
CA LYS A 145 -17.45 -12.87 19.12
C LYS A 145 -17.68 -11.44 18.67
N LYS A 146 -16.65 -10.58 18.72
CA LYS A 146 -16.70 -9.21 18.22
C LYS A 146 -16.95 -9.21 16.70
N LEU A 147 -16.20 -10.01 15.95
CA LEU A 147 -16.37 -10.15 14.51
C LEU A 147 -17.80 -10.59 14.13
N GLN A 148 -18.36 -11.56 14.87
CA GLN A 148 -19.73 -12.04 14.63
C GLN A 148 -20.80 -10.97 14.90
N LYS A 149 -20.63 -10.11 15.89
CA LYS A 149 -21.54 -8.99 16.18
C LYS A 149 -21.49 -7.95 15.07
N ASP A 150 -20.28 -7.52 14.70
CA ASP A 150 -20.08 -6.51 13.67
C ASP A 150 -20.66 -6.94 12.32
N ASN A 151 -20.59 -8.24 12.00
CA ASN A 151 -21.16 -8.79 10.76
C ASN A 151 -22.69 -8.94 10.79
N LYS A 152 -23.31 -9.08 11.97
CA LYS A 152 -24.77 -9.06 12.09
C LYS A 152 -25.32 -7.66 11.85
N GLU A 153 -24.68 -6.63 12.40
CA GLU A 153 -25.07 -5.22 12.22
C GLU A 153 -24.94 -4.76 10.75
N LEU A 154 -23.98 -5.32 9.99
CA LEU A 154 -23.81 -5.03 8.56
C LEU A 154 -24.83 -5.76 7.66
N LYS A 155 -25.49 -6.81 8.16
CA LYS A 155 -26.46 -7.62 7.39
C LYS A 155 -27.92 -7.26 7.66
N GLU A 156 -28.22 -6.47 8.68
CA GLU A 156 -29.57 -5.95 8.92
C GLU A 156 -29.80 -4.75 7.97
N PRO A 157 -30.75 -4.83 7.01
CA PRO A 157 -31.14 -3.65 6.23
C PRO A 157 -31.79 -2.65 7.19
N LYS A 158 -31.35 -1.39 7.14
CA LYS A 158 -32.12 -0.29 7.75
C LYS A 158 -33.50 -0.34 7.10
N SER A 159 -34.49 -0.72 7.89
CA SER A 159 -35.88 -0.56 7.54
C SER A 159 -36.15 0.94 7.41
N ASP A 160 -36.35 1.38 6.19
CA ASP A 160 -36.84 2.73 5.88
C ASP A 160 -38.23 2.84 6.53
N GLU A 161 -38.29 3.56 7.63
CA GLU A 161 -39.53 4.13 8.15
C GLU A 161 -39.89 5.36 7.29
N ASP A 162 -40.43 5.12 6.11
CA ASP A 162 -41.27 6.09 5.43
C ASP A 162 -42.69 5.98 6.01
N GLY A 163 -42.87 6.65 7.12
CA GLY A 163 -44.17 6.95 7.70
C GLY A 163 -44.81 8.14 7.00
N ASN A 164 -45.66 7.82 6.09
CA ASN A 164 -46.87 8.54 5.65
C ASN A 164 -47.37 9.63 6.62
N LYS A 165 -47.37 10.90 6.20
CA LYS A 165 -48.51 11.83 6.33
C LYS A 165 -48.30 13.05 5.45
#